data_18e7d5c0ed6ef25a9c77a71991e2ad99
#
_entry.id   18e7d5c0ed6ef25a9c77a71991e2ad99
#
_cell.length_a   1.000
_cell.length_b   1.000
_cell.length_c   1.000
_cell.angle_alpha   90.00
_cell.angle_beta   90.00
_cell.angle_gamma   90.00
#
_symmetry.space_group_name_H-M   'P 1'
#
loop_
_entity.id
_entity.type
_entity.pdbx_description
1 polymer ?
#
loop_
_entity_poly.entity_id
_entity_poly.type
_entity_poly.pdbx_seq_one_letter_code
_entity_poly.pdbx_strand_id
1 'polypeptide(L)'
;AQTDPAGFKSLVEQECGWASAIVLGPGLGKEAHVASLVQNVLLSAYVPIIVDADGLNAVAQHPHLSGYFTENVIVTPHLGEMARLTGRSIEDLKRDLVESAVRYGEEKGVTCVLKDAVTVTAGRDGNVYIGDSGCAAMAKGGSGDVLTGVIAGLLALGFSEDEAAALGVFLHGRA
;
A
#
# COMPACT_ATOMS: atom_id res chain seq x y z
N ALA A 1 11.34 -9.38 -18.91
CA ALA A 1 9.89 -9.15 -18.97
C ALA A 1 9.38 -8.88 -20.39
N GLN A 2 10.09 -8.09 -21.20
CA GLN A 2 9.68 -7.77 -22.57
C GLN A 2 10.01 -8.89 -23.57
N THR A 3 11.02 -9.70 -23.29
CA THR A 3 11.52 -10.74 -24.19
C THR A 3 10.99 -12.14 -23.89
N ASP A 4 10.55 -12.40 -22.65
CA ASP A 4 9.99 -13.67 -22.19
C ASP A 4 8.89 -13.45 -21.13
N PRO A 5 7.64 -13.20 -21.54
CA PRO A 5 6.54 -13.00 -20.57
C PRO A 5 6.22 -14.23 -19.72
N ALA A 6 6.39 -15.43 -20.26
CA ALA A 6 6.11 -16.67 -19.52
C ALA A 6 7.15 -16.93 -18.43
N GLY A 7 8.44 -16.79 -18.78
CA GLY A 7 9.52 -16.90 -17.79
C GLY A 7 9.45 -15.81 -16.72
N PHE A 8 9.04 -14.58 -17.08
CA PHE A 8 8.82 -13.53 -16.10
C PHE A 8 7.70 -13.86 -15.12
N LYS A 9 6.57 -14.36 -15.61
CA LYS A 9 5.45 -14.77 -14.75
C LYS A 9 5.88 -15.90 -13.81
N SER A 10 6.55 -16.93 -14.32
CA SER A 10 7.05 -18.05 -13.53
C SER A 10 8.00 -17.61 -12.43
N LEU A 11 8.90 -16.64 -12.71
CA LEU A 11 9.77 -16.06 -11.71
C LEU A 11 9.00 -15.35 -10.61
N VAL A 12 8.00 -14.53 -10.96
CA VAL A 12 7.13 -13.84 -9.98
C VAL A 12 6.40 -14.86 -9.10
N GLU A 13 5.83 -15.90 -9.69
CA GLU A 13 5.15 -16.98 -8.96
C GLU A 13 6.10 -17.68 -7.98
N GLN A 14 7.31 -17.97 -8.40
CA GLN A 14 8.34 -18.58 -7.55
C GLN A 14 8.70 -17.66 -6.38
N GLU A 15 8.96 -16.37 -6.64
CA GLU A 15 9.33 -15.40 -5.60
C GLU A 15 8.18 -15.14 -4.62
N CYS A 16 6.95 -15.08 -5.08
CA CYS A 16 5.77 -14.97 -4.22
C CYS A 16 5.58 -16.20 -3.33
N GLY A 17 5.96 -17.38 -3.81
CA GLY A 17 5.68 -18.65 -3.15
C GLY A 17 6.42 -18.89 -1.83
N TRP A 18 7.56 -18.22 -1.59
CA TRP A 18 8.32 -18.35 -0.35
C TRP A 18 8.15 -17.15 0.61
N ALA A 19 7.56 -16.04 0.12
CA ALA A 19 7.38 -14.83 0.91
C ALA A 19 6.35 -15.02 2.03
N SER A 20 6.57 -14.38 3.18
CA SER A 20 5.58 -14.28 4.26
C SER A 20 4.77 -12.98 4.18
N ALA A 21 5.31 -11.97 3.52
CA ALA A 21 4.66 -10.70 3.17
C ALA A 21 5.41 -10.09 1.99
N ILE A 22 4.73 -9.25 1.21
CA ILE A 22 5.32 -8.60 0.04
C ILE A 22 5.14 -7.10 0.15
N VAL A 23 6.23 -6.34 -0.05
CA VAL A 23 6.18 -4.89 -0.28
C VAL A 23 6.33 -4.64 -1.77
N LEU A 24 5.33 -4.01 -2.37
CA LEU A 24 5.23 -3.80 -3.80
C LEU A 24 5.15 -2.30 -4.12
N GLY A 25 6.19 -1.76 -4.72
CA GLY A 25 6.15 -0.37 -5.19
C GLY A 25 7.40 0.46 -4.97
N PRO A 26 7.99 0.51 -3.76
CA PRO A 26 9.18 1.32 -3.53
C PRO A 26 10.29 1.05 -4.56
N GLY A 27 10.72 2.09 -5.27
CA GLY A 27 11.83 2.00 -6.22
C GLY A 27 11.56 1.23 -7.51
N LEU A 28 10.31 0.89 -7.85
CA LEU A 28 9.99 0.16 -9.09
C LEU A 28 10.17 1.01 -10.35
N GLY A 29 10.11 2.34 -10.25
CA GLY A 29 10.13 3.23 -11.40
C GLY A 29 8.77 3.34 -12.10
N LYS A 30 8.80 3.91 -13.32
CA LYS A 30 7.57 4.23 -14.09
C LYS A 30 7.53 3.60 -15.48
N GLU A 31 8.41 2.64 -15.74
CA GLU A 31 8.50 1.98 -17.01
C GLU A 31 7.26 1.09 -17.27
N ALA A 32 6.94 0.86 -18.55
CA ALA A 32 5.75 0.14 -18.96
C ALA A 32 5.61 -1.27 -18.36
N HIS A 33 6.73 -1.91 -18.01
CA HIS A 33 6.70 -3.26 -17.42
C HIS A 33 6.28 -3.28 -15.94
N VAL A 34 6.27 -2.12 -15.25
CA VAL A 34 5.87 -2.03 -13.83
C VAL A 34 4.41 -2.45 -13.65
N ALA A 35 3.52 -2.02 -14.53
CA ALA A 35 2.12 -2.44 -14.47
C ALA A 35 1.96 -3.96 -14.60
N SER A 36 2.74 -4.60 -15.48
CA SER A 36 2.75 -6.07 -15.63
C SER A 36 3.30 -6.76 -14.38
N LEU A 37 4.34 -6.21 -13.75
CA LEU A 37 4.86 -6.74 -12.49
C LEU A 37 3.80 -6.65 -11.39
N VAL A 38 3.19 -5.49 -11.19
CA VAL A 38 2.12 -5.27 -10.20
C VAL A 38 0.98 -6.26 -10.41
N GLN A 39 0.52 -6.42 -11.65
CA GLN A 39 -0.53 -7.38 -11.98
C GLN A 39 -0.14 -8.82 -11.63
N ASN A 40 1.06 -9.26 -12.02
CA ASN A 40 1.49 -10.63 -11.76
C ASN A 40 1.64 -10.90 -10.26
N VAL A 41 2.17 -9.96 -9.46
CA VAL A 41 2.27 -10.11 -8.01
C VAL A 41 0.89 -10.20 -7.38
N LEU A 42 -0.04 -9.29 -7.72
CA LEU A 42 -1.40 -9.29 -7.20
C LEU A 42 -2.18 -10.58 -7.53
N LEU A 43 -1.88 -11.21 -8.67
CA LEU A 43 -2.50 -12.48 -9.09
C LEU A 43 -1.85 -13.71 -8.47
N SER A 44 -0.56 -13.66 -8.10
CA SER A 44 0.23 -14.84 -7.71
C SER A 44 0.46 -14.95 -6.21
N ALA A 45 0.32 -13.84 -5.46
CA ALA A 45 0.59 -13.84 -4.03
C ALA A 45 -0.62 -14.31 -3.22
N TYR A 46 -0.36 -15.26 -2.32
CA TYR A 46 -1.33 -15.76 -1.32
C TYR A 46 -1.01 -15.26 0.10
N VAL A 47 -0.12 -14.29 0.20
CA VAL A 47 0.34 -13.67 1.45
C VAL A 47 -0.03 -12.19 1.44
N PRO A 48 0.02 -11.49 2.59
CA PRO A 48 -0.24 -10.06 2.65
C PRO A 48 0.67 -9.26 1.72
N ILE A 49 0.07 -8.28 1.02
CA ILE A 49 0.77 -7.38 0.09
C ILE A 49 0.57 -5.94 0.55
N ILE A 50 1.67 -5.22 0.74
CA ILE A 50 1.67 -3.78 0.96
C ILE A 50 1.97 -3.10 -0.38
N VAL A 51 1.04 -2.29 -0.89
CA VAL A 51 1.22 -1.52 -2.13
C VAL A 51 1.49 -0.07 -1.77
N ASP A 52 2.66 0.45 -2.18
CA ASP A 52 3.09 1.82 -1.89
C ASP A 52 3.74 2.46 -3.13
N ALA A 53 3.99 3.76 -3.10
CA ALA A 53 4.82 4.51 -4.03
C ALA A 53 4.51 4.22 -5.52
N ASP A 54 5.50 3.72 -6.27
CA ASP A 54 5.33 3.44 -7.70
C ASP A 54 4.31 2.32 -7.98
N GLY A 55 4.07 1.41 -7.03
CA GLY A 55 2.98 0.44 -7.10
C GLY A 55 1.61 1.11 -7.12
N LEU A 56 1.38 2.09 -6.24
CA LEU A 56 0.14 2.89 -6.23
C LEU A 56 0.03 3.78 -7.48
N ASN A 57 1.16 4.33 -7.95
CA ASN A 57 1.20 5.07 -9.21
C ASN A 57 0.81 4.19 -10.40
N ALA A 58 1.26 2.95 -10.46
CA ALA A 58 0.87 1.99 -11.50
C ALA A 58 -0.64 1.69 -11.43
N VAL A 59 -1.20 1.49 -10.22
CA VAL A 59 -2.65 1.30 -10.03
C VAL A 59 -3.44 2.52 -10.48
N ALA A 60 -2.97 3.75 -10.16
CA ALA A 60 -3.64 4.98 -10.59
C ALA A 60 -3.62 5.16 -12.12
N GLN A 61 -2.53 4.78 -12.79
CA GLN A 61 -2.41 4.83 -14.25
C GLN A 61 -3.19 3.70 -14.95
N HIS A 62 -3.37 2.58 -14.29
CA HIS A 62 -4.05 1.38 -14.79
C HIS A 62 -5.13 0.92 -13.80
N PRO A 63 -6.29 1.61 -13.73
CA PRO A 63 -7.32 1.39 -12.69
C PRO A 63 -7.83 -0.05 -12.60
N HIS A 64 -7.75 -0.83 -13.69
CA HIS A 64 -8.13 -2.25 -13.67
C HIS A 64 -7.29 -3.09 -12.70
N LEU A 65 -6.08 -2.65 -12.34
CA LEU A 65 -5.20 -3.35 -11.40
C LEU A 65 -5.82 -3.41 -10.00
N SER A 66 -6.59 -2.40 -9.59
CA SER A 66 -7.30 -2.45 -8.30
C SER A 66 -8.39 -3.52 -8.25
N GLY A 67 -8.81 -4.06 -9.39
CA GLY A 67 -9.73 -5.20 -9.45
C GLY A 67 -9.10 -6.53 -9.03
N TYR A 68 -7.78 -6.59 -8.88
CA TYR A 68 -7.05 -7.74 -8.34
C TYR A 68 -6.72 -7.61 -6.84
N PHE A 69 -7.15 -6.54 -6.19
CA PHE A 69 -7.00 -6.39 -4.75
C PHE A 69 -7.84 -7.44 -4.04
N THR A 70 -7.24 -8.01 -3.01
CA THR A 70 -7.87 -8.97 -2.11
C THR A 70 -7.85 -8.42 -0.70
N GLU A 71 -8.49 -9.13 0.20
CA GLU A 71 -8.50 -8.79 1.63
C GLU A 71 -7.12 -8.72 2.28
N ASN A 72 -6.10 -9.33 1.66
CA ASN A 72 -4.73 -9.32 2.15
C ASN A 72 -3.92 -8.10 1.68
N VAL A 73 -4.57 -7.12 1.02
CA VAL A 73 -3.87 -5.93 0.51
C VAL A 73 -3.97 -4.78 1.49
N ILE A 74 -2.83 -4.17 1.78
CA ILE A 74 -2.69 -2.90 2.49
C ILE A 74 -2.21 -1.87 1.47
N VAL A 75 -2.87 -0.73 1.39
CA VAL A 75 -2.39 0.41 0.59
C VAL A 75 -1.92 1.53 1.51
N THR A 76 -0.80 2.18 1.17
CA THR A 76 -0.20 3.21 2.02
C THR A 76 -0.03 4.56 1.30
N PRO A 77 -1.08 5.12 0.67
CA PRO A 77 -0.96 6.33 -0.10
C PRO A 77 -0.67 7.57 0.77
N HIS A 78 0.19 8.46 0.30
CA HIS A 78 0.16 9.86 0.72
C HIS A 78 -0.94 10.60 -0.06
N LEU A 79 -1.27 11.84 0.33
CA LEU A 79 -2.36 12.60 -0.30
C LEU A 79 -2.26 12.73 -1.81
N GLY A 80 -1.04 12.93 -2.34
CA GLY A 80 -0.84 13.03 -3.79
C GLY A 80 -1.09 11.71 -4.53
N GLU A 81 -0.79 10.57 -3.92
CA GLU A 81 -1.12 9.24 -4.45
C GLU A 81 -2.62 8.98 -4.36
N MET A 82 -3.23 9.29 -3.21
CA MET A 82 -4.68 9.17 -3.05
C MET A 82 -5.45 10.05 -4.05
N ALA A 83 -4.97 11.27 -4.32
CA ALA A 83 -5.56 12.14 -5.34
C ALA A 83 -5.54 11.50 -6.73
N ARG A 84 -4.42 10.86 -7.11
CA ARG A 84 -4.32 10.13 -8.39
C ARG A 84 -5.20 8.88 -8.44
N LEU A 85 -5.30 8.15 -7.34
CA LEU A 85 -6.13 6.94 -7.23
C LEU A 85 -7.63 7.23 -7.31
N THR A 86 -8.05 8.36 -6.74
CA THR A 86 -9.48 8.71 -6.59
C THR A 86 -9.97 9.75 -7.58
N GLY A 87 -9.07 10.49 -8.23
CA GLY A 87 -9.40 11.65 -9.07
C GLY A 87 -9.87 12.88 -8.27
N ARG A 88 -9.78 12.85 -6.94
CA ARG A 88 -10.17 13.97 -6.06
C ARG A 88 -9.00 14.95 -5.88
N SER A 89 -9.32 16.21 -5.55
CA SER A 89 -8.28 17.19 -5.20
C SER A 89 -7.66 16.89 -3.83
N ILE A 90 -6.39 17.31 -3.65
CA ILE A 90 -5.72 17.19 -2.34
C ILE A 90 -6.48 17.98 -1.26
N GLU A 91 -7.05 19.13 -1.62
CA GLU A 91 -7.83 19.97 -0.70
C GLU A 91 -9.08 19.24 -0.19
N ASP A 92 -9.81 18.56 -1.08
CA ASP A 92 -10.98 17.77 -0.70
C ASP A 92 -10.60 16.57 0.16
N LEU A 93 -9.49 15.91 -0.15
CA LEU A 93 -8.98 14.80 0.67
C LEU A 93 -8.58 15.25 2.08
N LYS A 94 -7.95 16.42 2.20
CA LYS A 94 -7.55 17.00 3.49
C LYS A 94 -8.75 17.40 4.35
N ARG A 95 -9.82 17.90 3.72
CA ARG A 95 -11.02 18.32 4.44
C ARG A 95 -11.68 17.16 5.18
N ASP A 96 -11.67 15.98 4.56
CA ASP A 96 -12.33 14.77 5.05
C ASP A 96 -11.36 13.57 5.02
N LEU A 97 -10.23 13.70 5.74
CA LEU A 97 -9.14 12.72 5.69
C LEU A 97 -9.60 11.32 6.12
N VAL A 98 -10.35 11.24 7.22
CA VAL A 98 -10.89 9.98 7.75
C VAL A 98 -11.82 9.34 6.76
N GLU A 99 -12.82 10.09 6.30
CA GLU A 99 -13.81 9.61 5.33
C GLU A 99 -13.14 9.16 4.03
N SER A 100 -12.09 9.86 3.58
CA SER A 100 -11.34 9.52 2.37
C SER A 100 -10.61 8.18 2.50
N ALA A 101 -10.03 7.88 3.66
CA ALA A 101 -9.38 6.61 3.92
C ALA A 101 -10.40 5.46 4.03
N VAL A 102 -11.46 5.65 4.80
CA VAL A 102 -12.53 4.66 5.00
C VAL A 102 -13.18 4.31 3.66
N ARG A 103 -13.63 5.31 2.93
CA ARG A 103 -14.30 5.10 1.65
C ARG A 103 -13.43 4.36 0.65
N TYR A 104 -12.14 4.71 0.54
CA TYR A 104 -11.23 4.00 -0.36
C TYR A 104 -11.02 2.54 0.08
N GLY A 105 -10.84 2.31 1.39
CA GLY A 105 -10.71 0.97 1.96
C GLY A 105 -11.93 0.10 1.67
N GLU A 106 -13.14 0.63 1.90
CA GLU A 106 -14.41 -0.07 1.63
C GLU A 106 -14.62 -0.33 0.13
N GLU A 107 -14.45 0.69 -0.73
CA GLU A 107 -14.62 0.55 -2.17
C GLU A 107 -13.66 -0.48 -2.80
N LYS A 108 -12.47 -0.64 -2.24
CA LYS A 108 -11.43 -1.55 -2.75
C LYS A 108 -11.30 -2.86 -1.98
N GLY A 109 -11.95 -2.97 -0.83
CA GLY A 109 -11.87 -4.14 0.05
C GLY A 109 -10.48 -4.31 0.68
N VAL A 110 -9.78 -3.23 1.01
CA VAL A 110 -8.39 -3.21 1.49
C VAL A 110 -8.24 -2.43 2.79
N THR A 111 -7.17 -2.71 3.53
CA THR A 111 -6.72 -1.80 4.60
C THR A 111 -6.05 -0.59 4.00
N CYS A 112 -6.49 0.62 4.38
CA CYS A 112 -5.99 1.88 3.83
C CYS A 112 -5.25 2.69 4.89
N VAL A 113 -3.97 2.97 4.64
CA VAL A 113 -3.11 3.84 5.48
C VAL A 113 -2.89 5.16 4.74
N LEU A 114 -3.75 6.14 4.96
CA LEU A 114 -3.65 7.46 4.33
C LEU A 114 -2.68 8.36 5.10
N LYS A 115 -1.54 8.64 4.46
CA LYS A 115 -0.42 9.40 5.06
C LYS A 115 -0.58 10.91 4.83
N ASP A 116 -0.59 11.68 5.92
CA ASP A 116 -0.42 13.15 5.96
C ASP A 116 0.31 13.52 7.27
N ALA A 117 0.21 14.76 7.73
CA ALA A 117 0.70 15.18 9.06
C ALA A 117 0.12 14.32 10.20
N VAL A 118 -1.10 13.87 10.03
CA VAL A 118 -1.76 12.82 10.81
C VAL A 118 -2.02 11.66 9.85
N THR A 119 -1.65 10.45 10.23
CA THR A 119 -1.91 9.26 9.43
C THR A 119 -3.20 8.58 9.87
N VAL A 120 -4.08 8.30 8.92
CA VAL A 120 -5.33 7.57 9.16
C VAL A 120 -5.19 6.14 8.63
N THR A 121 -5.38 5.16 9.50
CA THR A 121 -5.50 3.75 9.11
C THR A 121 -6.96 3.33 9.20
N ALA A 122 -7.57 3.03 8.08
CA ALA A 122 -8.91 2.47 7.98
C ALA A 122 -8.78 0.97 7.76
N GLY A 123 -9.14 0.20 8.77
CA GLY A 123 -9.14 -1.26 8.73
C GLY A 123 -10.39 -1.80 8.05
N ARG A 124 -10.30 -3.01 7.54
CA ARG A 124 -11.44 -3.75 6.97
C ARG A 124 -12.42 -4.23 8.04
N ASP A 125 -11.97 -4.32 9.29
CA ASP A 125 -12.78 -4.61 10.46
C ASP A 125 -13.74 -3.47 10.85
N GLY A 126 -13.68 -2.32 10.13
CA GLY A 126 -14.45 -1.11 10.40
C GLY A 126 -13.82 -0.20 11.45
N ASN A 127 -12.70 -0.57 12.03
CA ASN A 127 -11.98 0.29 12.97
C ASN A 127 -11.15 1.34 12.22
N VAL A 128 -11.06 2.53 12.80
CA VAL A 128 -10.24 3.62 12.30
C VAL A 128 -9.24 4.02 13.38
N TYR A 129 -7.98 4.02 13.02
CA TYR A 129 -6.89 4.42 13.90
C TYR A 129 -6.27 5.73 13.40
N ILE A 130 -6.03 6.66 14.31
CA ILE A 130 -5.45 7.96 14.02
C ILE A 130 -4.07 8.02 14.66
N GLY A 131 -3.03 8.05 13.83
CA GLY A 131 -1.64 8.18 14.24
C GLY A 131 -1.24 9.66 14.27
N ASP A 132 -1.16 10.25 15.45
CA ASP A 132 -0.75 11.65 15.70
C ASP A 132 0.69 11.78 16.22
N SER A 133 1.40 10.65 16.30
CA SER A 133 2.75 10.57 16.89
C SER A 133 3.87 10.99 15.93
N GLY A 134 3.56 11.28 14.67
CA GLY A 134 4.54 11.71 13.67
C GLY A 134 5.05 13.15 13.93
N CYS A 135 6.26 13.43 13.48
CA CYS A 135 6.84 14.76 13.51
C CYS A 135 7.29 15.22 12.12
N ALA A 136 7.50 16.55 11.95
CA ALA A 136 7.96 17.11 10.67
C ALA A 136 9.29 16.52 10.18
N ALA A 137 10.11 15.95 11.05
CA ALA A 137 11.36 15.29 10.69
C ALA A 137 11.13 14.01 9.86
N MET A 138 9.93 13.42 9.95
CA MET A 138 9.55 12.23 9.18
C MET A 138 9.20 12.56 7.72
N ALA A 139 9.03 13.82 7.36
CA ALA A 139 8.82 14.27 5.98
C ALA A 139 10.12 14.22 5.15
N LYS A 140 10.86 13.12 5.25
CA LYS A 140 12.09 12.85 4.48
C LYS A 140 11.83 11.76 3.46
N GLY A 141 12.56 11.81 2.34
CA GLY A 141 12.58 10.72 1.39
C GLY A 141 13.00 9.41 2.07
N GLY A 142 12.30 8.32 1.79
CA GLY A 142 12.52 7.01 2.39
C GLY A 142 11.73 6.72 3.68
N SER A 143 11.10 7.74 4.31
CA SER A 143 10.28 7.51 5.50
C SER A 143 9.09 6.56 5.24
N GLY A 144 8.46 6.68 4.07
CA GLY A 144 7.42 5.75 3.63
C GLY A 144 7.93 4.31 3.48
N ASP A 145 9.14 4.15 2.94
CA ASP A 145 9.76 2.83 2.75
C ASP A 145 10.04 2.15 4.11
N VAL A 146 10.46 2.95 5.12
CA VAL A 146 10.61 2.45 6.49
C VAL A 146 9.26 2.00 7.06
N LEU A 147 8.20 2.79 6.90
CA LEU A 147 6.86 2.43 7.35
C LEU A 147 6.41 1.09 6.72
N THR A 148 6.54 0.95 5.41
CA THR A 148 6.17 -0.31 4.73
C THR A 148 7.00 -1.49 5.22
N GLY A 149 8.29 -1.30 5.51
CA GLY A 149 9.16 -2.31 6.12
C GLY A 149 8.72 -2.72 7.51
N VAL A 150 8.31 -1.75 8.37
CA VAL A 150 7.78 -2.04 9.71
C VAL A 150 6.48 -2.84 9.62
N ILE A 151 5.54 -2.42 8.76
CA ILE A 151 4.27 -3.16 8.55
C ILE A 151 4.56 -4.58 8.05
N ALA A 152 5.46 -4.76 7.07
CA ALA A 152 5.85 -6.07 6.56
C ALA A 152 6.45 -6.97 7.65
N GLY A 153 7.29 -6.41 8.52
CA GLY A 153 7.84 -7.14 9.67
C GLY A 153 6.75 -7.63 10.64
N LEU A 154 5.74 -6.80 10.92
CA LEU A 154 4.61 -7.17 11.78
C LEU A 154 3.75 -8.26 11.14
N LEU A 155 3.47 -8.18 9.83
CA LEU A 155 2.78 -9.23 9.09
C LEU A 155 3.54 -10.56 9.15
N ALA A 156 4.86 -10.52 8.98
CA ALA A 156 5.71 -11.71 9.09
C ALA A 156 5.73 -12.31 10.50
N LEU A 157 5.42 -11.51 11.54
CA LEU A 157 5.23 -11.97 12.91
C LEU A 157 3.84 -12.54 13.18
N GLY A 158 2.93 -12.49 12.20
CA GLY A 158 1.59 -13.08 12.28
C GLY A 158 0.49 -12.12 12.74
N PHE A 159 0.72 -10.81 12.78
CA PHE A 159 -0.34 -9.82 12.96
C PHE A 159 -1.25 -9.79 11.71
N SER A 160 -2.52 -9.51 11.91
CA SER A 160 -3.46 -9.25 10.80
C SER A 160 -3.09 -7.96 10.05
N GLU A 161 -3.63 -7.78 8.86
CA GLU A 161 -3.38 -6.60 8.03
C GLU A 161 -3.73 -5.30 8.76
N ASP A 162 -4.89 -5.26 9.42
CA ASP A 162 -5.36 -4.08 10.16
C ASP A 162 -4.50 -3.79 11.39
N GLU A 163 -4.15 -4.82 12.17
CA GLU A 163 -3.27 -4.68 13.34
C GLU A 163 -1.86 -4.26 12.92
N ALA A 164 -1.29 -4.91 11.89
CA ALA A 164 0.04 -4.60 11.39
C ALA A 164 0.11 -3.16 10.85
N ALA A 165 -0.91 -2.71 10.13
CA ALA A 165 -0.99 -1.35 9.61
C ALA A 165 -1.08 -0.32 10.76
N ALA A 166 -2.01 -0.51 11.72
CA ALA A 166 -2.20 0.42 12.83
C ALA A 166 -0.96 0.48 13.75
N LEU A 167 -0.44 -0.69 14.14
CA LEU A 167 0.76 -0.78 14.99
C LEU A 167 2.01 -0.26 14.27
N GLY A 168 2.13 -0.55 12.98
CA GLY A 168 3.23 -0.05 12.15
C GLY A 168 3.27 1.47 12.09
N VAL A 169 2.12 2.13 11.90
CA VAL A 169 2.00 3.60 11.94
C VAL A 169 2.39 4.13 13.31
N PHE A 170 1.92 3.50 14.39
CA PHE A 170 2.25 3.91 15.76
C PHE A 170 3.75 3.80 16.05
N LEU A 171 4.37 2.66 15.74
CA LEU A 171 5.80 2.43 15.98
C LEU A 171 6.66 3.37 15.14
N HIS A 172 6.34 3.53 13.86
CA HIS A 172 7.04 4.44 12.96
C HIS A 172 6.96 5.89 13.45
N GLY A 173 5.81 6.32 13.98
CA GLY A 173 5.63 7.67 14.50
C GLY A 173 6.37 7.94 15.82
N ARG A 174 6.84 6.90 16.53
CA ARG A 174 7.56 6.99 17.83
C ARG A 174 9.08 6.84 17.68
N ALA A 175 9.56 6.41 16.51
CA ALA A 175 10.98 6.24 16.22
C ALA A 175 11.66 7.58 15.85
#